data_00639072a230032c07b9f0393ae41352
#
_entry.id   00639072a230032c07b9f0393ae41352
#
_cell.length_a   1.000
_cell.length_b   1.000
_cell.length_c   1.000
_cell.angle_alpha   90.00
_cell.angle_beta   90.00
_cell.angle_gamma   90.00
#
_symmetry.space_group_name_H-M   'P 1'
#
loop_
_entity.id
_entity.type
_entity.pdbx_description
1 polymer ?
#
loop_
_entity_poly.entity_id
_entity_poly.type
_entity_poly.pdbx_seq_one_letter_code
_entity_poly.pdbx_strand_id
1 'polypeptide(L)'
;MSIIDGALLRKGLSAAAASRLAVGNPSLIKNMRNKTGNPKRFNAHALKQLADVLDLEFYFGDARTQTVVHLPAGFAERTIEPLAAATARKEALEMGFLPIPYHSAALPNFRGTAPVALARQWLTASGLVAETLAFLPVVTDDMIPTLTIGALALLDTSDVDLHENGIWALALKGGYVFARIQRPSPNMLVLKGDKPNQPVQVFKDAELRALKVLGKVVWIAHQPL
;
A
#
# COMPACT_ATOMS: atom_id res chain seq x y z
N MET A 1 8.71 19.42 -23.69
CA MET A 1 7.30 19.03 -23.83
C MET A 1 6.69 19.00 -22.44
N SER A 2 5.50 19.62 -22.19
CA SER A 2 4.92 19.61 -20.85
C SER A 2 4.30 18.23 -20.54
N ILE A 3 4.19 17.87 -19.24
CA ILE A 3 3.55 16.62 -18.80
C ILE A 3 2.15 16.46 -19.42
N ILE A 4 1.40 17.58 -19.49
CA ILE A 4 0.07 17.62 -20.12
C ILE A 4 0.13 17.30 -21.61
N ASP A 5 1.15 17.80 -22.34
CA ASP A 5 1.29 17.53 -23.78
C ASP A 5 1.55 16.05 -24.04
N GLY A 6 2.39 15.43 -23.23
CA GLY A 6 2.65 14.00 -23.31
C GLY A 6 1.40 13.16 -23.01
N ALA A 7 0.58 13.55 -22.02
CA ALA A 7 -0.65 12.86 -21.70
C ALA A 7 -1.72 13.01 -22.79
N LEU A 8 -1.85 14.19 -23.38
CA LEU A 8 -2.75 14.42 -24.51
C LEU A 8 -2.42 13.53 -25.72
N LEU A 9 -1.13 13.40 -26.03
CA LEU A 9 -0.67 12.51 -27.12
C LEU A 9 -1.01 11.04 -26.83
N ARG A 10 -0.76 10.55 -25.61
CA ARG A 10 -1.09 9.17 -25.22
C ARG A 10 -2.59 8.87 -25.34
N LYS A 11 -3.44 9.82 -24.96
CA LYS A 11 -4.90 9.67 -25.01
C LYS A 11 -5.51 9.99 -26.38
N GLY A 12 -4.74 10.47 -27.35
CA GLY A 12 -5.25 10.92 -28.64
C GLY A 12 -6.23 12.10 -28.51
N LEU A 13 -6.13 12.89 -27.46
CA LEU A 13 -7.04 14.00 -27.16
C LEU A 13 -6.41 15.36 -27.52
N SER A 14 -7.22 16.24 -28.10
CA SER A 14 -6.84 17.65 -28.22
C SER A 14 -6.99 18.35 -26.85
N ALA A 15 -6.23 19.44 -26.62
CA ALA A 15 -6.32 20.23 -25.40
C ALA A 15 -7.75 20.75 -25.14
N ALA A 16 -8.49 21.09 -26.19
CA ALA A 16 -9.88 21.52 -26.08
C ALA A 16 -10.83 20.38 -25.71
N ALA A 17 -10.62 19.18 -26.28
CA ALA A 17 -11.42 17.99 -25.96
C ALA A 17 -11.20 17.55 -24.50
N ALA A 18 -9.95 17.45 -24.05
CA ALA A 18 -9.63 17.12 -22.67
C ALA A 18 -10.20 18.14 -21.67
N SER A 19 -10.12 19.44 -21.99
CA SER A 19 -10.69 20.50 -21.15
C SER A 19 -12.22 20.41 -21.06
N ARG A 20 -12.91 20.06 -22.17
CA ARG A 20 -14.38 19.85 -22.15
C ARG A 20 -14.78 18.66 -21.32
N LEU A 21 -14.06 17.54 -21.44
CA LEU A 21 -14.31 16.33 -20.65
C LEU A 21 -14.12 16.58 -19.16
N ALA A 22 -13.10 17.37 -18.80
CA ALA A 22 -12.79 17.67 -17.41
C ALA A 22 -13.79 18.63 -16.76
N VAL A 23 -14.08 19.76 -17.39
CA VAL A 23 -14.82 20.87 -16.74
C VAL A 23 -15.90 21.49 -17.63
N GLY A 24 -16.28 20.86 -18.75
CA GLY A 24 -17.26 21.38 -19.68
C GLY A 24 -16.79 22.59 -20.52
N ASN A 25 -15.60 23.12 -20.27
CA ASN A 25 -15.08 24.35 -20.93
C ASN A 25 -13.79 24.01 -21.72
N PRO A 26 -13.74 24.33 -23.05
CA PRO A 26 -12.58 23.97 -23.90
C PRO A 26 -11.32 24.78 -23.61
N SER A 27 -11.40 25.83 -22.78
CA SER A 27 -10.32 26.79 -22.59
C SER A 27 -9.42 26.53 -21.39
N LEU A 28 -9.67 25.48 -20.57
CA LEU A 28 -8.90 25.23 -19.35
C LEU A 28 -7.40 25.10 -19.64
N ILE A 29 -7.00 24.18 -20.49
CA ILE A 29 -5.58 23.94 -20.84
C ILE A 29 -4.99 25.16 -21.58
N LYS A 30 -5.74 25.79 -22.47
CA LYS A 30 -5.34 27.05 -23.14
C LYS A 30 -5.01 28.15 -22.13
N ASN A 31 -5.86 28.32 -21.12
CA ASN A 31 -5.68 29.32 -20.07
C ASN A 31 -4.46 28.99 -19.18
N MET A 32 -4.20 27.71 -18.92
CA MET A 32 -3.00 27.26 -18.16
C MET A 32 -1.68 27.54 -18.92
N ARG A 33 -1.69 27.49 -20.25
CA ARG A 33 -0.53 27.78 -21.11
C ARG A 33 -0.25 29.26 -21.30
N ASN A 34 -1.23 30.09 -21.04
CA ASN A 34 -1.13 31.55 -21.28
C ASN A 34 -0.29 32.18 -20.16
N LYS A 35 0.96 32.56 -20.48
CA LYS A 35 1.92 33.21 -19.57
C LYS A 35 1.82 34.76 -19.58
N THR A 36 1.05 35.34 -20.50
CA THR A 36 0.90 36.79 -20.66
C THR A 36 -0.42 37.23 -20.05
N GLY A 37 -0.37 37.96 -18.93
CA GLY A 37 -1.53 38.50 -18.27
C GLY A 37 -1.61 38.16 -16.78
N ASN A 38 -2.66 38.71 -16.13
CA ASN A 38 -2.93 38.45 -14.71
C ASN A 38 -3.04 36.93 -14.47
N PRO A 39 -2.27 36.32 -13.53
CA PRO A 39 -2.30 34.89 -13.31
C PRO A 39 -3.70 34.45 -12.92
N LYS A 40 -4.35 33.67 -13.78
CA LYS A 40 -5.69 33.15 -13.50
C LYS A 40 -5.56 32.12 -12.38
N ARG A 41 -6.34 32.29 -11.33
CA ARG A 41 -6.45 31.30 -10.26
C ARG A 41 -7.22 30.08 -10.79
N PHE A 42 -6.62 28.90 -10.72
CA PHE A 42 -7.27 27.66 -11.09
C PHE A 42 -7.84 27.00 -9.82
N ASN A 43 -9.06 26.50 -9.92
CA ASN A 43 -9.68 25.74 -8.86
C ASN A 43 -9.02 24.36 -8.81
N ALA A 44 -8.60 23.91 -7.63
CA ALA A 44 -7.99 22.60 -7.41
C ALA A 44 -8.89 21.45 -7.91
N HIS A 45 -10.21 21.61 -7.79
CA HIS A 45 -11.19 20.64 -8.31
C HIS A 45 -11.10 20.49 -9.83
N ALA A 46 -11.02 21.59 -10.57
CA ALA A 46 -10.87 21.57 -12.03
C ALA A 46 -9.55 20.95 -12.49
N LEU A 47 -8.47 21.17 -11.72
CA LEU A 47 -7.16 20.55 -12.00
C LEU A 47 -7.19 19.05 -11.73
N LYS A 48 -7.86 18.60 -10.66
CA LYS A 48 -8.05 17.19 -10.36
C LYS A 48 -8.86 16.49 -11.46
N GLN A 49 -9.99 17.06 -11.88
CA GLN A 49 -10.80 16.51 -12.97
C GLN A 49 -10.01 16.40 -14.29
N LEU A 50 -9.15 17.38 -14.59
CA LEU A 50 -8.27 17.32 -15.76
C LEU A 50 -7.21 16.22 -15.62
N ALA A 51 -6.65 16.04 -14.43
CA ALA A 51 -5.70 14.97 -14.14
C ALA A 51 -6.36 13.59 -14.32
N ASP A 52 -7.59 13.41 -13.83
CA ASP A 52 -8.37 12.17 -13.98
C ASP A 52 -8.64 11.84 -15.47
N VAL A 53 -9.01 12.85 -16.30
CA VAL A 53 -9.23 12.68 -17.74
C VAL A 53 -7.95 12.28 -18.49
N LEU A 54 -6.80 12.75 -18.02
CA LEU A 54 -5.50 12.55 -18.67
C LEU A 54 -4.70 11.37 -18.06
N ASP A 55 -5.26 10.64 -17.09
CA ASP A 55 -4.58 9.63 -16.26
C ASP A 55 -3.28 10.18 -15.67
N LEU A 56 -3.35 11.40 -15.14
CA LEU A 56 -2.26 12.05 -14.44
C LEU A 56 -2.53 12.04 -12.94
N GLU A 57 -1.49 11.87 -12.16
CA GLU A 57 -1.60 12.02 -10.71
C GLU A 57 -1.67 13.50 -10.34
N PHE A 58 -2.70 13.86 -9.57
CA PHE A 58 -2.83 15.21 -8.98
C PHE A 58 -2.31 15.15 -7.54
N TYR A 59 -1.13 15.73 -7.30
CA TYR A 59 -0.44 15.63 -6.03
C TYR A 59 -0.08 17.01 -5.47
N PHE A 60 -0.30 17.18 -4.18
CA PHE A 60 0.14 18.33 -3.39
C PHE A 60 1.08 17.83 -2.28
N GLY A 61 2.36 18.15 -2.35
CA GLY A 61 3.39 17.72 -1.40
C GLY A 61 4.79 18.03 -1.92
N ASP A 62 5.81 17.54 -1.23
CA ASP A 62 7.21 17.69 -1.65
C ASP A 62 7.45 17.08 -3.03
N ALA A 63 8.40 17.65 -3.79
CA ALA A 63 8.71 17.20 -5.14
C ALA A 63 9.04 15.71 -5.18
N ARG A 64 8.21 14.91 -5.86
CA ARG A 64 8.48 13.50 -6.09
C ARG A 64 9.55 13.36 -7.16
N THR A 65 10.68 12.77 -6.82
CA THR A 65 11.72 12.38 -7.76
C THR A 65 11.31 11.06 -8.44
N GLN A 66 10.35 11.11 -9.36
CA GLN A 66 10.02 9.97 -10.21
C GLN A 66 10.50 10.23 -11.63
N THR A 67 11.56 9.54 -12.03
CA THR A 67 11.95 9.46 -13.44
C THR A 67 11.11 8.38 -14.12
N VAL A 68 10.00 8.75 -14.75
CA VAL A 68 9.24 7.84 -15.59
C VAL A 68 9.97 7.70 -16.93
N VAL A 69 10.67 6.60 -17.13
CA VAL A 69 11.23 6.24 -18.45
C VAL A 69 10.11 5.55 -19.24
N HIS A 70 9.62 6.21 -20.30
CA HIS A 70 8.67 5.61 -21.24
C HIS A 70 9.42 4.63 -22.16
N LEU A 71 9.11 3.34 -22.01
CA LEU A 71 9.51 2.32 -22.98
C LEU A 71 8.42 2.19 -24.07
N PRO A 72 8.81 1.92 -25.35
CA PRO A 72 7.84 1.73 -26.44
C PRO A 72 6.87 0.57 -26.18
N ALA A 73 5.66 0.67 -26.71
CA ALA A 73 4.61 -0.33 -26.58
C ALA A 73 5.09 -1.72 -27.02
N GLY A 74 5.05 -2.68 -26.08
CA GLY A 74 5.48 -4.07 -26.29
C GLY A 74 6.23 -4.70 -25.14
N PHE A 75 6.65 -3.93 -24.15
CA PHE A 75 7.25 -4.45 -22.93
C PHE A 75 6.24 -4.34 -21.78
N ALA A 76 6.03 -5.45 -21.07
CA ALA A 76 5.24 -5.47 -19.84
C ALA A 76 5.70 -4.33 -18.91
N GLU A 77 4.76 -3.59 -18.31
CA GLU A 77 5.03 -2.57 -17.31
C GLU A 77 5.85 -3.16 -16.16
N ARG A 78 7.17 -3.10 -16.28
CA ARG A 78 8.06 -3.25 -15.14
C ARG A 78 8.08 -1.89 -14.44
N THR A 79 7.53 -1.84 -13.24
CA THR A 79 7.77 -0.71 -12.34
C THR A 79 9.27 -0.56 -12.18
N ILE A 80 9.85 0.46 -12.82
CA ILE A 80 11.29 0.75 -12.67
C ILE A 80 11.44 1.37 -11.30
N GLU A 81 12.01 0.61 -10.38
CA GLU A 81 12.42 1.16 -9.08
C GLU A 81 13.34 2.37 -9.32
N PRO A 82 13.18 3.47 -8.59
CA PRO A 82 14.13 4.60 -8.67
C PRO A 82 15.56 4.08 -8.52
N LEU A 83 16.48 4.57 -9.34
CA LEU A 83 17.88 4.12 -9.36
C LEU A 83 18.51 4.12 -7.94
N ALA A 84 18.15 5.11 -7.11
CA ALA A 84 18.56 5.18 -5.72
C ALA A 84 18.03 4.01 -4.87
N ALA A 85 16.79 3.59 -5.08
CA ALA A 85 16.22 2.44 -4.37
C ALA A 85 16.84 1.11 -4.83
N ALA A 86 17.12 0.97 -6.11
CA ALA A 86 17.80 -0.21 -6.65
C ALA A 86 19.24 -0.31 -6.13
N THR A 87 19.96 0.81 -6.04
CA THR A 87 21.32 0.86 -5.47
C THR A 87 21.30 0.51 -3.97
N ALA A 88 20.42 1.14 -3.20
CA ALA A 88 20.28 0.86 -1.76
C ALA A 88 19.88 -0.61 -1.50
N ARG A 89 19.04 -1.18 -2.36
CA ARG A 89 18.67 -2.61 -2.28
C ARG A 89 19.87 -3.51 -2.54
N LYS A 90 20.69 -3.19 -3.54
CA LYS A 90 21.90 -3.96 -3.85
C LYS A 90 22.90 -3.88 -2.70
N GLU A 91 23.17 -2.70 -2.17
CA GLU A 91 24.06 -2.50 -1.04
C GLU A 91 23.58 -3.26 0.21
N ALA A 92 22.26 -3.21 0.49
CA ALA A 92 21.68 -3.97 1.60
C ALA A 92 21.87 -5.49 1.43
N LEU A 93 21.69 -6.01 0.22
CA LEU A 93 21.92 -7.43 -0.08
C LEU A 93 23.39 -7.84 0.10
N GLU A 94 24.33 -7.00 -0.36
CA GLU A 94 25.77 -7.21 -0.19
C GLU A 94 26.19 -7.19 1.29
N MET A 95 25.54 -6.36 2.11
CA MET A 95 25.71 -6.33 3.58
C MET A 95 24.98 -7.46 4.32
N GLY A 96 24.33 -8.38 3.61
CA GLY A 96 23.61 -9.49 4.22
C GLY A 96 22.23 -9.14 4.78
N PHE A 97 21.60 -8.07 4.29
CA PHE A 97 20.22 -7.72 4.61
C PHE A 97 19.29 -8.19 3.48
N LEU A 98 18.09 -8.66 3.86
CA LEU A 98 17.06 -9.09 2.92
C LEU A 98 15.87 -8.12 2.98
N PRO A 99 15.43 -7.55 1.85
CA PRO A 99 14.27 -6.70 1.80
C PRO A 99 12.99 -7.54 1.95
N ILE A 100 12.16 -7.17 2.92
CA ILE A 100 10.87 -7.79 3.16
C ILE A 100 9.78 -6.86 2.62
N PRO A 101 8.91 -7.33 1.71
CA PRO A 101 7.87 -6.51 1.11
C PRO A 101 6.73 -6.19 2.08
N TYR A 102 5.92 -5.19 1.75
CA TYR A 102 4.62 -5.02 2.38
C TYR A 102 3.62 -6.02 1.80
N HIS A 103 2.76 -6.56 2.66
CA HIS A 103 1.69 -7.46 2.24
C HIS A 103 0.71 -6.74 1.30
N SER A 104 0.16 -7.45 0.31
CA SER A 104 -0.77 -6.88 -0.69
C SER A 104 -2.05 -6.29 -0.09
N ALA A 105 -2.43 -6.70 1.12
CA ALA A 105 -3.55 -6.14 1.88
C ALA A 105 -3.22 -4.78 2.53
N ALA A 106 -1.95 -4.36 2.58
CA ALA A 106 -1.59 -3.05 3.11
C ALA A 106 -2.30 -1.93 2.34
N LEU A 107 -2.62 -0.84 3.05
CA LEU A 107 -3.27 0.32 2.44
C LEU A 107 -2.43 0.89 1.28
N PRO A 108 -3.05 1.52 0.28
CA PRO A 108 -2.33 2.02 -0.92
C PRO A 108 -1.15 2.94 -0.61
N ASN A 109 -1.21 3.73 0.46
CA ASN A 109 -0.14 4.62 0.90
C ASN A 109 1.12 3.89 1.38
N PHE A 110 1.02 2.60 1.73
CA PHE A 110 2.17 1.76 2.10
C PHE A 110 2.75 0.98 0.93
N ARG A 111 2.00 0.79 -0.17
CA ARG A 111 2.43 -0.05 -1.31
C ARG A 111 3.60 0.54 -2.11
N GLY A 112 3.85 1.82 -2.03
CA GLY A 112 4.95 2.50 -2.73
C GLY A 112 6.14 2.83 -1.86
N THR A 113 6.14 2.44 -0.59
CA THR A 113 7.25 2.70 0.34
C THR A 113 8.37 1.68 0.12
N ALA A 114 9.61 2.11 0.43
CA ALA A 114 10.76 1.20 0.39
C ALA A 114 10.54 0.02 1.33
N PRO A 115 10.91 -1.21 0.94
CA PRO A 115 10.80 -2.37 1.81
C PRO A 115 11.72 -2.21 3.02
N VAL A 116 11.28 -2.74 4.15
CA VAL A 116 12.13 -2.83 5.35
C VAL A 116 13.11 -3.99 5.15
N ALA A 117 14.40 -3.74 5.37
CA ALA A 117 15.42 -4.77 5.25
C ALA A 117 15.75 -5.38 6.62
N LEU A 118 15.75 -6.70 6.70
CA LEU A 118 16.10 -7.46 7.90
C LEU A 118 17.40 -8.25 7.67
N ALA A 119 18.23 -8.36 8.72
CA ALA A 119 19.47 -9.10 8.63
C ALA A 119 19.21 -10.58 8.37
N ARG A 120 19.85 -11.17 7.36
CA ARG A 120 19.75 -12.60 7.00
C ARG A 120 20.08 -13.48 8.20
N GLN A 121 21.14 -13.14 8.95
CA GLN A 121 21.56 -13.89 10.10
C GLN A 121 20.46 -13.94 11.19
N TRP A 122 19.78 -12.83 11.41
CA TRP A 122 18.66 -12.76 12.36
C TRP A 122 17.48 -13.61 11.90
N LEU A 123 17.10 -13.54 10.62
CA LEU A 123 16.03 -14.36 10.05
C LEU A 123 16.35 -15.85 10.22
N THR A 124 17.56 -16.28 9.86
CA THR A 124 18.01 -17.67 10.02
C THR A 124 18.00 -18.12 11.49
N ALA A 125 18.50 -17.28 12.40
CA ALA A 125 18.51 -17.59 13.83
C ALA A 125 17.09 -17.68 14.43
N SER A 126 16.14 -16.94 13.86
CA SER A 126 14.72 -16.96 14.25
C SER A 126 13.89 -18.05 13.54
N GLY A 127 14.51 -18.83 12.65
CA GLY A 127 13.81 -19.85 11.86
C GLY A 127 12.83 -19.28 10.83
N LEU A 128 13.02 -18.01 10.43
CA LEU A 128 12.14 -17.31 9.50
C LEU A 128 12.70 -17.36 8.07
N VAL A 129 11.81 -17.57 7.10
CA VAL A 129 12.13 -17.66 5.67
C VAL A 129 11.68 -16.37 4.99
N ALA A 130 12.63 -15.58 4.46
CA ALA A 130 12.36 -14.23 3.94
C ALA A 130 11.27 -14.19 2.87
N GLU A 131 11.19 -15.22 2.03
CA GLU A 131 10.25 -15.37 0.92
C GLU A 131 8.79 -15.50 1.37
N THR A 132 8.57 -15.98 2.59
CA THR A 132 7.23 -16.13 3.18
C THR A 132 6.84 -14.95 4.07
N LEU A 133 7.73 -13.98 4.24
CA LEU A 133 7.49 -12.85 5.12
C LEU A 133 6.91 -11.65 4.39
N ALA A 134 6.04 -10.93 5.09
CA ALA A 134 5.53 -9.64 4.62
C ALA A 134 5.22 -8.71 5.80
N PHE A 135 5.48 -7.41 5.64
CA PHE A 135 5.05 -6.42 6.63
C PHE A 135 3.61 -5.99 6.41
N LEU A 136 2.86 -5.87 7.50
CA LEU A 136 1.50 -5.33 7.50
C LEU A 136 1.39 -4.24 8.58
N PRO A 137 1.04 -2.98 8.22
CA PRO A 137 0.89 -1.91 9.20
C PRO A 137 -0.28 -2.16 10.14
N VAL A 138 -0.14 -1.75 11.40
CA VAL A 138 -1.23 -1.76 12.38
C VAL A 138 -2.00 -0.46 12.25
N VAL A 139 -3.27 -0.54 11.81
CA VAL A 139 -4.12 0.63 11.53
C VAL A 139 -5.31 0.76 12.49
N THR A 140 -5.51 -0.22 13.37
CA THR A 140 -6.58 -0.23 14.36
C THR A 140 -6.02 -0.42 15.77
N ASP A 141 -6.80 -0.09 16.78
CA ASP A 141 -6.43 -0.17 18.20
C ASP A 141 -6.91 -1.45 18.91
N ASP A 142 -7.42 -2.41 18.14
CA ASP A 142 -8.05 -3.64 18.66
C ASP A 142 -7.12 -4.49 19.53
N MET A 143 -5.83 -4.39 19.28
CA MET A 143 -4.80 -5.21 19.92
C MET A 143 -3.96 -4.45 20.96
N ILE A 144 -4.37 -3.26 21.37
CA ILE A 144 -3.67 -2.53 22.44
C ILE A 144 -3.77 -3.33 23.76
N PRO A 145 -2.68 -3.46 24.52
CA PRO A 145 -1.36 -2.82 24.36
C PRO A 145 -0.39 -3.59 23.47
N THR A 146 -0.72 -4.78 23.01
CA THR A 146 0.23 -5.67 22.30
C THR A 146 0.64 -5.12 20.94
N LEU A 147 -0.32 -4.60 20.17
CA LEU A 147 -0.08 -3.90 18.90
C LEU A 147 -0.67 -2.49 19.00
N THR A 148 0.16 -1.48 18.77
CA THR A 148 -0.26 -0.08 18.75
C THR A 148 -0.45 0.42 17.33
N ILE A 149 -1.32 1.40 17.12
CA ILE A 149 -1.49 2.04 15.81
C ILE A 149 -0.14 2.63 15.35
N GLY A 150 0.20 2.42 14.08
CA GLY A 150 1.48 2.84 13.50
C GLY A 150 2.60 1.81 13.64
N ALA A 151 2.43 0.75 14.44
CA ALA A 151 3.36 -0.38 14.45
C ALA A 151 3.37 -1.12 13.11
N LEU A 152 4.47 -1.83 12.85
CA LEU A 152 4.58 -2.77 11.73
C LEU A 152 4.61 -4.19 12.27
N ALA A 153 3.65 -5.01 11.87
CA ALA A 153 3.65 -6.44 12.14
C ALA A 153 4.36 -7.18 11.00
N LEU A 154 5.30 -8.05 11.33
CA LEU A 154 5.90 -8.99 10.40
C LEU A 154 5.06 -10.26 10.41
N LEU A 155 4.54 -10.63 9.27
CA LEU A 155 3.72 -11.83 9.08
C LEU A 155 4.54 -12.93 8.46
N ASP A 156 4.36 -14.16 8.93
CA ASP A 156 4.64 -15.36 8.16
C ASP A 156 3.37 -15.73 7.38
N THR A 157 3.42 -15.57 6.07
CA THR A 157 2.30 -15.82 5.16
C THR A 157 2.18 -17.29 4.75
N SER A 158 3.15 -18.14 5.11
CA SER A 158 3.08 -19.58 4.90
C SER A 158 2.27 -20.28 5.98
N ASP A 159 2.24 -19.72 7.20
CA ASP A 159 1.43 -20.25 8.30
C ASP A 159 0.01 -19.67 8.16
N VAL A 160 -0.90 -20.47 7.64
CA VAL A 160 -2.32 -20.13 7.44
C VAL A 160 -3.24 -21.00 8.29
N ASP A 161 -2.69 -21.96 9.03
CA ASP A 161 -3.43 -22.81 9.94
C ASP A 161 -3.67 -22.10 11.26
N LEU A 162 -4.90 -21.67 11.47
CA LEU A 162 -5.28 -20.89 12.62
C LEU A 162 -5.17 -21.71 13.92
N HIS A 163 -4.17 -21.39 14.73
CA HIS A 163 -3.95 -21.98 16.06
C HIS A 163 -4.32 -20.97 17.15
N GLU A 164 -4.69 -21.45 18.33
CA GLU A 164 -5.04 -20.61 19.48
C GLU A 164 -3.86 -19.78 20.01
N ASN A 165 -2.64 -20.21 19.72
CA ASN A 165 -1.43 -19.50 20.14
C ASN A 165 -0.97 -18.50 19.08
N GLY A 166 -0.90 -17.24 19.46
CA GLY A 166 -0.36 -16.17 18.62
C GLY A 166 -1.37 -15.11 18.22
N ILE A 167 -0.90 -14.20 17.40
CA ILE A 167 -1.70 -13.13 16.80
C ILE A 167 -1.75 -13.39 15.29
N TRP A 168 -2.91 -13.24 14.71
CA TRP A 168 -3.18 -13.52 13.31
C TRP A 168 -3.67 -12.27 12.60
N ALA A 169 -3.25 -12.08 11.37
CA ALA A 169 -3.81 -11.09 10.48
C ALA A 169 -4.85 -11.76 9.58
N LEU A 170 -6.06 -11.19 9.52
CA LEU A 170 -7.19 -11.74 8.77
C LEU A 170 -7.82 -10.65 7.91
N ALA A 171 -8.18 -11.00 6.67
CA ALA A 171 -8.93 -10.10 5.80
C ALA A 171 -10.41 -10.12 6.19
N LEU A 172 -10.97 -8.93 6.43
CA LEU A 172 -12.38 -8.71 6.65
C LEU A 172 -12.95 -7.71 5.62
N LYS A 173 -14.29 -7.57 5.59
CA LYS A 173 -14.93 -6.57 4.74
C LYS A 173 -14.39 -5.17 5.08
N GLY A 174 -13.77 -4.52 4.08
CA GLY A 174 -13.24 -3.16 4.23
C GLY A 174 -11.78 -3.06 4.68
N GLY A 175 -11.06 -4.19 4.88
CA GLY A 175 -9.66 -4.15 5.25
C GLY A 175 -9.13 -5.42 5.88
N TYR A 176 -8.39 -5.28 6.96
CA TYR A 176 -7.85 -6.40 7.73
C TYR A 176 -7.85 -6.06 9.22
N VAL A 177 -7.80 -7.10 10.04
CA VAL A 177 -7.71 -7.02 11.49
C VAL A 177 -6.60 -7.91 12.01
N PHE A 178 -6.08 -7.55 13.18
CA PHE A 178 -5.23 -8.43 13.98
C PHE A 178 -6.04 -8.96 15.14
N ALA A 179 -5.94 -10.25 15.43
CA ALA A 179 -6.68 -10.87 16.53
C ALA A 179 -5.98 -12.10 17.08
N ARG A 180 -6.28 -12.43 18.33
CA ARG A 180 -6.08 -13.75 18.89
C ARG A 180 -7.26 -14.64 18.51
N ILE A 181 -6.99 -15.93 18.40
CA ILE A 181 -7.96 -16.90 17.97
C ILE A 181 -8.29 -17.85 19.14
N GLN A 182 -9.58 -18.11 19.31
CA GLN A 182 -10.09 -19.19 20.13
C GLN A 182 -10.97 -20.09 19.25
N ARG A 183 -10.85 -21.40 19.39
CA ARG A 183 -11.62 -22.38 18.64
C ARG A 183 -12.45 -23.25 19.60
N PRO A 184 -13.59 -22.79 20.08
CA PRO A 184 -14.43 -23.53 21.02
C PRO A 184 -14.98 -24.83 20.45
N SER A 185 -15.13 -24.92 19.11
CA SER A 185 -15.50 -26.15 18.39
C SER A 185 -14.92 -26.15 16.98
N PRO A 186 -14.88 -27.30 16.27
CA PRO A 186 -14.37 -27.38 14.91
C PRO A 186 -15.03 -26.44 13.92
N ASN A 187 -16.31 -26.10 14.13
CA ASN A 187 -17.11 -25.26 13.25
C ASN A 187 -17.24 -23.81 13.74
N MET A 188 -16.53 -23.41 14.78
CA MET A 188 -16.63 -22.07 15.37
C MET A 188 -15.25 -21.51 15.67
N LEU A 189 -15.03 -20.27 15.23
CA LEU A 189 -13.86 -19.46 15.51
C LEU A 189 -14.27 -18.15 16.16
N VAL A 190 -13.55 -17.77 17.21
CA VAL A 190 -13.75 -16.51 17.91
C VAL A 190 -12.48 -15.68 17.73
N LEU A 191 -12.63 -14.48 17.18
CA LEU A 191 -11.58 -13.48 17.11
C LEU A 191 -11.69 -12.55 18.30
N LYS A 192 -10.59 -12.42 19.02
CA LYS A 192 -10.50 -11.58 20.22
C LYS A 192 -9.36 -10.59 20.09
N GLY A 193 -9.64 -9.31 20.30
CA GLY A 193 -8.62 -8.29 20.50
C GLY A 193 -8.03 -8.36 21.92
N ASP A 194 -6.90 -7.68 22.12
CA ASP A 194 -6.28 -7.52 23.44
C ASP A 194 -6.80 -6.27 24.16
N LYS A 195 -7.52 -5.38 23.46
CA LYS A 195 -8.13 -4.19 24.05
C LYS A 195 -9.24 -4.58 25.05
N PRO A 196 -9.21 -4.07 26.28
CA PRO A 196 -10.24 -4.38 27.28
C PRO A 196 -11.64 -4.01 26.79
N ASN A 197 -12.62 -4.84 27.15
CA ASN A 197 -14.05 -4.64 26.85
C ASN A 197 -14.44 -4.57 25.37
N GLN A 198 -13.57 -5.07 24.47
CA GLN A 198 -13.88 -5.14 23.06
C GLN A 198 -14.79 -6.33 22.75
N PRO A 199 -15.82 -6.16 21.90
CA PRO A 199 -16.65 -7.27 21.47
C PRO A 199 -15.86 -8.28 20.66
N VAL A 200 -16.08 -9.56 20.93
CA VAL A 200 -15.51 -10.65 20.14
C VAL A 200 -16.29 -10.84 18.84
N GLN A 201 -15.59 -11.24 17.77
CA GLN A 201 -16.22 -11.61 16.51
C GLN A 201 -16.28 -13.13 16.42
N VAL A 202 -17.45 -13.67 16.10
CA VAL A 202 -17.68 -15.12 16.02
C VAL A 202 -17.99 -15.50 14.59
N PHE A 203 -17.24 -16.44 14.06
CA PHE A 203 -17.40 -17.00 12.71
C PHE A 203 -17.80 -18.47 12.80
N LYS A 204 -18.82 -18.86 12.05
CA LYS A 204 -19.35 -20.23 12.03
C LYS A 204 -19.48 -20.75 10.60
N ASP A 205 -19.35 -22.05 10.45
CA ASP A 205 -19.66 -22.80 9.23
C ASP A 205 -19.18 -22.14 7.92
N ALA A 206 -20.10 -21.55 7.15
CA ALA A 206 -19.80 -20.94 5.86
C ALA A 206 -18.94 -19.67 5.99
N GLU A 207 -19.14 -18.86 7.04
CA GLU A 207 -18.35 -17.66 7.32
C GLU A 207 -16.91 -18.02 7.67
N LEU A 208 -16.73 -19.08 8.46
CA LEU A 208 -15.42 -19.60 8.81
C LEU A 208 -14.64 -20.06 7.56
N ARG A 209 -15.31 -20.74 6.62
CA ARG A 209 -14.70 -21.17 5.36
C ARG A 209 -14.35 -20.03 4.41
N ALA A 210 -15.06 -18.92 4.51
CA ALA A 210 -14.80 -17.72 3.71
C ALA A 210 -13.74 -16.80 4.33
N LEU A 211 -13.29 -17.07 5.55
CA LEU A 211 -12.30 -16.26 6.25
C LEU A 211 -10.93 -16.42 5.58
N LYS A 212 -10.37 -15.30 5.13
CA LYS A 212 -9.06 -15.27 4.49
C LYS A 212 -7.97 -14.92 5.52
N VAL A 213 -7.09 -15.86 5.78
CA VAL A 213 -5.89 -15.65 6.61
C VAL A 213 -4.83 -14.94 5.78
N LEU A 214 -4.22 -13.90 6.33
CA LEU A 214 -3.12 -13.16 5.70
C LEU A 214 -1.76 -13.67 6.20
N GLY A 215 -1.71 -14.19 7.40
CA GLY A 215 -0.53 -14.78 8.01
C GLY A 215 -0.53 -14.62 9.54
N LYS A 216 0.45 -15.26 10.16
CA LYS A 216 0.71 -15.20 11.60
C LYS A 216 1.72 -14.09 11.92
N VAL A 217 1.47 -13.31 12.95
CA VAL A 217 2.43 -12.31 13.42
C VAL A 217 3.60 -13.00 14.11
N VAL A 218 4.80 -12.84 13.57
CA VAL A 218 6.04 -13.44 14.09
C VAL A 218 6.96 -12.41 14.73
N TRP A 219 6.79 -11.14 14.41
CA TRP A 219 7.57 -10.05 15.01
C TRP A 219 6.84 -8.72 14.86
N ILE A 220 7.18 -7.74 15.70
CA ILE A 220 6.53 -6.43 15.75
C ILE A 220 7.60 -5.35 15.89
N ALA A 221 7.51 -4.32 15.04
CA ALA A 221 8.24 -3.07 15.21
C ALA A 221 7.28 -1.96 15.60
N HIS A 222 7.55 -1.29 16.71
CA HIS A 222 6.77 -0.13 17.10
C HIS A 222 7.68 0.99 17.62
N GLN A 223 7.24 2.23 17.45
CA GLN A 223 7.90 3.37 18.07
C GLN A 223 7.43 3.48 19.52
N PRO A 224 8.32 3.74 20.48
CA PRO A 224 7.90 4.04 21.84
C PRO A 224 7.04 5.31 21.83
N LEU A 225 5.98 5.30 22.62
CA LEU A 225 5.12 6.46 22.87
C LEU A 225 5.84 7.50 23.72
#